data_85adc14395c5a45ae48fc3fd2edc87ed
#
_entry.id   85adc14395c5a45ae48fc3fd2edc87ed
#
_cell.length_a   1.000
_cell.length_b   1.000
_cell.length_c   1.000
_cell.angle_alpha   90.00
_cell.angle_beta   90.00
_cell.angle_gamma   90.00
#
_symmetry.space_group_name_H-M   'P 1'
#
loop_
_entity.id
_entity.type
_entity.pdbx_description
1 polymer ?
#
loop_
_entity_poly.entity_id
_entity_poly.type
_entity_poly.pdbx_seq_one_letter_code
_entity_poly.pdbx_strand_id
1 'polypeptide(L)'
;MQVAERTPFEAKWRLLAQVEVRCYILISNVSGAVKVAPLQILQFPVILPHKFQDAEKFNLQFPDFSEITETADKLRWLRYQKGLRQRDVADYAGIDRSTYVHYEEYGKDLYPPEHMEKIAQLFEVPVETLLDDYNLFLRKGQGEQIKTIRTKLGLTQREYADKLSVSLGSLKQWEQNRKQIFKSTWERYFKQSLESRE
;
A
#
# COMPACT_ATOMS: atom_id res chain seq x y z
N MET A 1 -12.44 -20.24 -22.33
CA MET A 1 -12.37 -20.42 -20.86
C MET A 1 -10.97 -19.97 -20.43
N GLN A 2 -10.83 -18.68 -20.08
CA GLN A 2 -9.53 -18.13 -19.63
C GLN A 2 -9.27 -18.60 -18.21
N VAL A 3 -8.18 -19.34 -18.03
CA VAL A 3 -7.66 -19.68 -16.71
C VAL A 3 -7.00 -18.40 -16.17
N ALA A 4 -7.62 -17.77 -15.17
CA ALA A 4 -7.02 -16.66 -14.48
C ALA A 4 -5.66 -17.12 -13.93
N GLU A 5 -4.58 -16.44 -14.31
CA GLU A 5 -3.25 -16.65 -13.73
C GLU A 5 -3.33 -16.30 -12.26
N ARG A 6 -3.18 -17.32 -11.42
CA ARG A 6 -3.20 -17.17 -9.96
C ARG A 6 -1.94 -16.47 -9.52
N THR A 7 -2.09 -15.46 -8.67
CA THR A 7 -0.95 -14.73 -8.13
C THR A 7 0.04 -15.68 -7.42
N PRO A 8 1.34 -15.38 -7.41
CA PRO A 8 2.35 -16.20 -6.72
C PRO A 8 2.04 -16.45 -5.23
N PHE A 9 1.26 -15.56 -4.63
CA PHE A 9 0.78 -15.65 -3.27
C PHE A 9 -0.21 -16.81 -3.08
N GLU A 10 -1.22 -16.95 -3.94
CA GLU A 10 -2.19 -18.06 -3.86
C GLU A 10 -1.53 -19.43 -4.05
N ALA A 11 -0.54 -19.51 -4.96
CA ALA A 11 0.21 -20.74 -5.19
C ALA A 11 1.02 -21.19 -3.95
N LYS A 12 1.67 -20.23 -3.27
CA LYS A 12 2.46 -20.48 -2.06
C LYS A 12 1.61 -20.96 -0.88
N TRP A 13 0.39 -20.45 -0.73
CA TRP A 13 -0.53 -20.82 0.34
C TRP A 13 -1.16 -22.19 0.14
N ARG A 14 -1.51 -22.56 -1.09
CA ARG A 14 -2.01 -23.91 -1.39
C ARG A 14 -0.97 -24.99 -1.14
N LEU A 15 0.31 -24.69 -1.38
CA LEU A 15 1.40 -25.64 -1.05
C LEU A 15 1.52 -25.87 0.46
N LEU A 16 1.31 -24.85 1.29
CA LEU A 16 1.34 -24.97 2.75
C LEU A 16 0.09 -25.66 3.33
N ALA A 17 -1.05 -25.55 2.65
CA ALA A 17 -2.30 -26.23 3.04
C ALA A 17 -2.34 -27.72 2.60
N GLN A 18 -1.43 -28.15 1.72
CA GLN A 18 -1.36 -29.51 1.19
C GLN A 18 -0.23 -30.35 1.80
N VAL A 19 0.19 -30.09 3.04
CA VAL A 19 1.07 -31.02 3.74
C VAL A 19 0.26 -32.25 4.14
N GLU A 20 0.25 -33.28 3.28
CA GLU A 20 -0.23 -34.61 3.63
C GLU A 20 0.79 -35.24 4.57
N VAL A 21 0.52 -35.19 5.87
CA VAL A 21 1.28 -35.99 6.84
C VAL A 21 0.66 -37.38 6.89
N ARG A 22 1.30 -38.38 6.28
CA ARG A 22 0.87 -39.78 6.37
C ARG A 22 1.48 -40.40 7.61
N CYS A 23 0.68 -40.55 8.65
CA CYS A 23 1.06 -41.32 9.83
C CYS A 23 0.54 -42.74 9.71
N TYR A 24 1.35 -43.72 10.06
CA TYR A 24 0.96 -45.13 10.10
C TYR A 24 1.07 -45.64 11.54
N ILE A 25 0.03 -46.30 12.01
CA ILE A 25 0.11 -47.07 13.28
C ILE A 25 0.41 -48.51 12.93
N LEU A 26 1.50 -49.02 13.46
CA LEU A 26 1.83 -50.44 13.41
C LEU A 26 1.12 -51.13 14.57
N ILE A 27 0.11 -51.96 14.27
CA ILE A 27 -0.54 -52.81 15.27
C ILE A 27 0.03 -54.21 15.08
N SER A 28 0.82 -54.65 16.04
CA SER A 28 1.31 -56.04 16.06
C SER A 28 0.29 -56.91 16.77
N ASN A 29 -0.21 -57.93 16.08
CA ASN A 29 -0.97 -59.03 16.72
C ASN A 29 -0.03 -60.10 17.22
N VAL A 30 -0.47 -60.84 18.23
CA VAL A 30 0.25 -61.94 18.85
C VAL A 30 0.63 -63.07 17.87
N SER A 31 0.07 -63.04 16.67
CA SER A 31 0.34 -64.01 15.57
C SER A 31 1.42 -63.52 14.59
N GLY A 32 2.13 -62.46 14.85
CA GLY A 32 3.23 -62.00 13.99
C GLY A 32 2.80 -61.30 12.69
N ALA A 33 1.51 -61.14 12.44
CA ALA A 33 1.02 -60.39 11.27
C ALA A 33 0.87 -58.89 11.61
N VAL A 34 1.59 -58.05 10.90
CA VAL A 34 1.48 -56.58 11.01
C VAL A 34 0.35 -56.09 10.09
N LYS A 35 -0.75 -55.64 10.68
CA LYS A 35 -1.78 -54.93 9.91
C LYS A 35 -1.48 -53.45 9.96
N VAL A 36 -1.23 -52.86 8.79
CA VAL A 36 -1.10 -51.40 8.61
C VAL A 36 -2.49 -50.84 8.30
N ALA A 37 -3.08 -50.13 9.25
CA ALA A 37 -4.29 -49.36 8.99
C ALA A 37 -3.91 -47.95 8.62
N PRO A 38 -4.44 -47.39 7.50
CA PRO A 38 -4.26 -45.99 7.22
C PRO A 38 -4.99 -45.16 8.29
N LEU A 39 -4.26 -44.32 9.01
CA LEU A 39 -4.87 -43.32 9.85
C LEU A 39 -5.62 -42.37 8.93
N GLN A 40 -6.94 -42.25 9.12
CA GLN A 40 -7.67 -41.11 8.58
C GLN A 40 -7.19 -39.88 9.34
N ILE A 41 -6.34 -39.07 8.68
CA ILE A 41 -5.98 -37.75 9.20
C ILE A 41 -7.24 -36.89 9.05
N LEU A 42 -7.91 -36.63 10.18
CA LEU A 42 -8.89 -35.57 10.26
C LEU A 42 -8.15 -34.31 9.82
N GLN A 43 -8.66 -33.65 8.77
CA GLN A 43 -8.15 -32.35 8.34
C GLN A 43 -8.41 -31.37 9.48
N PHE A 44 -7.40 -31.14 10.32
CA PHE A 44 -7.46 -30.04 11.27
C PHE A 44 -7.39 -28.75 10.47
N PRO A 45 -8.32 -27.82 10.69
CA PRO A 45 -8.20 -26.49 10.10
C PRO A 45 -6.84 -25.92 10.55
N VAL A 46 -5.97 -25.62 9.58
CA VAL A 46 -4.69 -24.99 9.88
C VAL A 46 -5.01 -23.64 10.48
N ILE A 47 -4.77 -23.47 11.78
CA ILE A 47 -4.87 -22.17 12.44
C ILE A 47 -3.71 -21.33 11.90
N LEU A 48 -4.00 -20.48 10.93
CA LEU A 48 -3.02 -19.55 10.39
C LEU A 48 -2.54 -18.63 11.51
N PRO A 49 -1.22 -18.38 11.62
CA PRO A 49 -0.72 -17.37 12.53
C PRO A 49 -1.44 -16.02 12.31
N HIS A 50 -1.69 -15.28 13.37
CA HIS A 50 -2.49 -14.06 13.37
C HIS A 50 -2.13 -13.07 12.25
N LYS A 51 -0.82 -12.94 11.97
CA LYS A 51 -0.30 -12.09 10.87
C LYS A 51 -0.79 -12.48 9.47
N PHE A 52 -1.13 -13.74 9.26
CA PHE A 52 -1.65 -14.22 7.98
C PHE A 52 -3.15 -14.02 7.87
N GLN A 53 -3.86 -14.13 8.99
CA GLN A 53 -5.27 -13.79 9.05
C GLN A 53 -5.52 -12.31 8.76
N ASP A 54 -4.64 -11.43 9.25
CA ASP A 54 -4.72 -9.99 8.98
C ASP A 54 -4.48 -9.67 7.50
N ALA A 55 -3.48 -10.33 6.88
CA ALA A 55 -3.22 -10.18 5.45
C ALA A 55 -4.38 -10.70 4.59
N GLU A 56 -4.96 -11.85 4.96
CA GLU A 56 -6.10 -12.42 4.24
C GLU A 56 -7.34 -11.54 4.36
N LYS A 57 -7.67 -11.05 5.55
CA LYS A 57 -8.77 -10.11 5.75
C LYS A 57 -8.58 -8.82 4.94
N PHE A 58 -7.36 -8.30 4.93
CA PHE A 58 -7.04 -7.10 4.17
C PHE A 58 -7.17 -7.33 2.66
N ASN A 59 -6.68 -8.46 2.14
CA ASN A 59 -6.82 -8.81 0.72
C ASN A 59 -8.28 -9.08 0.32
N LEU A 60 -9.12 -9.56 1.23
CA LEU A 60 -10.56 -9.69 0.98
C LEU A 60 -11.25 -8.32 0.92
N GLN A 61 -10.80 -7.36 1.71
CA GLN A 61 -11.30 -5.98 1.69
C GLN A 61 -10.89 -5.25 0.41
N PHE A 62 -9.68 -5.50 -0.08
CA PHE A 62 -9.11 -4.87 -1.28
C PHE A 62 -8.67 -5.96 -2.29
N PRO A 63 -9.61 -6.51 -3.06
CA PRO A 63 -9.31 -7.56 -4.03
C PRO A 63 -8.48 -7.06 -5.21
N ASP A 64 -8.62 -5.78 -5.57
CA ASP A 64 -7.88 -5.12 -6.64
C ASP A 64 -7.09 -3.92 -6.10
N PHE A 65 -5.82 -3.86 -6.48
CA PHE A 65 -4.94 -2.73 -6.14
C PHE A 65 -5.46 -1.39 -6.69
N SER A 66 -6.13 -1.38 -7.82
CA SER A 66 -6.66 -0.17 -8.46
C SER A 66 -7.73 0.54 -7.62
N GLU A 67 -8.39 -0.19 -6.71
CA GLU A 67 -9.41 0.36 -5.81
C GLU A 67 -8.81 1.08 -4.59
N ILE A 68 -7.50 0.91 -4.36
CA ILE A 68 -6.83 1.48 -3.20
C ILE A 68 -6.36 2.90 -3.49
N THR A 69 -6.93 3.86 -2.80
CA THR A 69 -6.58 5.29 -2.96
C THR A 69 -5.50 5.75 -1.98
N GLU A 70 -5.54 5.25 -0.73
CA GLU A 70 -4.66 5.70 0.35
C GLU A 70 -3.27 5.06 0.27
N THR A 71 -2.22 5.88 0.41
CA THR A 71 -0.83 5.40 0.43
C THR A 71 -0.58 4.32 1.48
N ALA A 72 -1.17 4.47 2.67
CA ALA A 72 -1.02 3.50 3.76
C ALA A 72 -1.48 2.09 3.34
N ASP A 73 -2.65 2.00 2.69
CA ASP A 73 -3.21 0.74 2.23
C ASP A 73 -2.46 0.17 1.03
N LYS A 74 -2.00 1.02 0.10
CA LYS A 74 -1.13 0.61 -1.02
C LYS A 74 0.16 -0.05 -0.53
N LEU A 75 0.82 0.56 0.47
CA LEU A 75 2.03 0.01 1.09
C LEU A 75 1.75 -1.34 1.76
N ARG A 76 0.67 -1.43 2.53
CA ARG A 76 0.25 -2.65 3.23
C ARG A 76 -0.08 -3.76 2.25
N TRP A 77 -0.82 -3.45 1.19
CA TRP A 77 -1.22 -4.42 0.16
C TRP A 77 0.01 -5.00 -0.54
N LEU A 78 0.91 -4.16 -1.04
CA LEU A 78 2.13 -4.61 -1.74
C LEU A 78 3.05 -5.42 -0.82
N ARG A 79 3.18 -5.01 0.44
CA ARG A 79 3.95 -5.76 1.42
C ARG A 79 3.36 -7.16 1.66
N TYR A 80 2.04 -7.27 1.76
CA TYR A 80 1.37 -8.56 1.92
C TYR A 80 1.52 -9.43 0.67
N GLN A 81 1.40 -8.87 -0.52
CA GLN A 81 1.59 -9.62 -1.77
C GLN A 81 3.02 -10.20 -1.87
N LYS A 82 4.02 -9.47 -1.41
CA LYS A 82 5.40 -9.96 -1.37
C LYS A 82 5.73 -10.83 -0.14
N GLY A 83 4.78 -11.01 0.78
CA GLY A 83 4.97 -11.81 2.00
C GLY A 83 5.99 -11.22 2.97
N LEU A 84 6.25 -9.91 2.89
CA LEU A 84 7.24 -9.19 3.69
C LEU A 84 6.65 -8.77 5.04
N ARG A 85 7.53 -8.69 6.05
CA ARG A 85 7.20 -8.05 7.33
C ARG A 85 7.51 -6.55 7.24
N GLN A 86 6.90 -5.75 8.09
CA GLN A 86 7.19 -4.31 8.19
C GLN A 86 8.68 -4.04 8.45
N ARG A 87 9.34 -4.92 9.21
CA ARG A 87 10.77 -4.81 9.47
C ARG A 87 11.59 -5.02 8.20
N ASP A 88 11.23 -5.97 7.36
CA ASP A 88 11.98 -6.29 6.14
C ASP A 88 11.96 -5.09 5.17
N VAL A 89 10.81 -4.39 5.08
CA VAL A 89 10.68 -3.16 4.27
C VAL A 89 11.47 -2.00 4.88
N ALA A 90 11.39 -1.83 6.21
CA ALA A 90 12.12 -0.77 6.91
C ALA A 90 13.64 -0.93 6.75
N ASP A 91 14.16 -2.15 6.97
CA ASP A 91 15.58 -2.48 6.82
C ASP A 91 16.06 -2.20 5.38
N TYR A 92 15.28 -2.55 4.35
CA TYR A 92 15.61 -2.25 2.95
C TYR A 92 15.63 -0.74 2.67
N ALA A 93 14.63 -0.01 3.15
CA ALA A 93 14.53 1.43 2.96
C ALA A 93 15.57 2.23 3.77
N GLY A 94 16.24 1.58 4.75
CA GLY A 94 17.19 2.22 5.65
C GLY A 94 16.52 3.15 6.67
N ILE A 95 15.34 2.77 7.15
CA ILE A 95 14.55 3.52 8.14
C ILE A 95 14.21 2.64 9.34
N ASP A 96 13.85 3.26 10.45
CA ASP A 96 13.37 2.51 11.62
C ASP A 96 12.03 1.84 11.32
N ARG A 97 11.83 0.64 11.90
CA ARG A 97 10.57 -0.08 11.79
C ARG A 97 9.37 0.77 12.25
N SER A 98 9.52 1.54 13.32
CA SER A 98 8.47 2.45 13.81
C SER A 98 8.07 3.49 12.76
N THR A 99 9.03 4.03 12.03
CA THR A 99 8.79 4.97 10.92
C THR A 99 7.96 4.30 9.81
N TYR A 100 8.32 3.06 9.44
CA TYR A 100 7.56 2.35 8.42
C TYR A 100 6.15 1.96 8.91
N VAL A 101 6.01 1.57 10.18
CA VAL A 101 4.68 1.32 10.80
C VAL A 101 3.79 2.54 10.66
N HIS A 102 4.32 3.75 10.95
CA HIS A 102 3.58 5.00 10.77
C HIS A 102 3.22 5.29 9.32
N TYR A 103 3.95 4.76 8.33
CA TYR A 103 3.56 4.91 6.91
C TYR A 103 2.36 4.03 6.55
N GLU A 104 2.16 2.91 7.25
CA GLU A 104 0.99 2.05 7.10
C GLU A 104 -0.19 2.45 8.00
N GLU A 105 -0.03 3.46 8.87
CA GLU A 105 -1.11 3.98 9.69
C GLU A 105 -1.88 5.08 8.94
N TYR A 106 -3.18 5.17 9.22
CA TYR A 106 -4.03 6.21 8.64
C TYR A 106 -3.70 7.59 9.23
N GLY A 107 -3.97 8.63 8.44
CA GLY A 107 -3.84 10.02 8.87
C GLY A 107 -2.44 10.62 8.69
N LYS A 108 -1.54 9.93 7.97
CA LYS A 108 -0.26 10.54 7.59
C LYS A 108 -0.43 11.34 6.31
N ASP A 109 -0.14 12.65 6.39
CA ASP A 109 -0.26 13.55 5.25
C ASP A 109 0.97 13.54 4.33
N LEU A 110 2.15 13.28 4.88
CA LEU A 110 3.43 13.46 4.19
C LEU A 110 4.29 12.21 4.22
N TYR A 111 4.80 11.86 3.06
CA TYR A 111 5.72 10.75 2.86
C TYR A 111 7.03 11.27 2.26
N PRO A 112 8.20 11.12 2.94
CA PRO A 112 9.48 11.56 2.42
C PRO A 112 9.80 10.89 1.08
N PRO A 113 10.13 11.67 0.02
CA PRO A 113 10.37 11.12 -1.32
C PRO A 113 11.45 10.04 -1.36
N GLU A 114 12.56 10.25 -0.62
CA GLU A 114 13.68 9.31 -0.58
C GLU A 114 13.29 7.94 -0.02
N HIS A 115 12.43 7.91 1.01
CA HIS A 115 11.93 6.66 1.58
C HIS A 115 10.98 5.96 0.61
N MET A 116 10.06 6.73 -0.01
CA MET A 116 9.09 6.17 -0.94
C MET A 116 9.74 5.63 -2.21
N GLU A 117 10.81 6.24 -2.70
CA GLU A 117 11.57 5.74 -3.84
C GLU A 117 12.20 4.38 -3.56
N LYS A 118 12.83 4.20 -2.38
CA LYS A 118 13.40 2.91 -2.00
C LYS A 118 12.33 1.84 -1.79
N ILE A 119 11.21 2.20 -1.15
CA ILE A 119 10.09 1.29 -0.94
C ILE A 119 9.47 0.87 -2.29
N ALA A 120 9.28 1.81 -3.21
CA ALA A 120 8.80 1.54 -4.56
C ALA A 120 9.74 0.58 -5.32
N GLN A 121 11.05 0.78 -5.19
CA GLN A 121 12.06 -0.11 -5.75
C GLN A 121 11.94 -1.54 -5.18
N LEU A 122 11.77 -1.69 -3.86
CA LEU A 122 11.56 -3.00 -3.23
C LEU A 122 10.28 -3.68 -3.75
N PHE A 123 9.24 -2.89 -3.95
CA PHE A 123 7.96 -3.40 -4.44
C PHE A 123 7.92 -3.58 -5.96
N GLU A 124 8.95 -3.10 -6.68
CA GLU A 124 9.05 -3.17 -8.15
C GLU A 124 7.89 -2.44 -8.85
N VAL A 125 7.48 -1.32 -8.30
CA VAL A 125 6.42 -0.46 -8.84
C VAL A 125 6.91 0.98 -9.01
N PRO A 126 6.33 1.77 -9.94
CA PRO A 126 6.59 3.20 -9.99
C PRO A 126 6.22 3.87 -8.66
N VAL A 127 7.04 4.83 -8.19
CA VAL A 127 6.77 5.51 -6.92
C VAL A 127 5.43 6.28 -6.94
N GLU A 128 5.03 6.74 -8.12
CA GLU A 128 3.74 7.42 -8.34
C GLU A 128 2.55 6.53 -8.00
N THR A 129 2.70 5.23 -8.19
CA THR A 129 1.66 4.24 -7.85
C THR A 129 1.40 4.15 -6.34
N LEU A 130 2.43 4.42 -5.52
CA LEU A 130 2.32 4.36 -4.06
C LEU A 130 1.67 5.60 -3.46
N LEU A 131 1.87 6.77 -4.10
CA LEU A 131 1.48 8.04 -3.54
C LEU A 131 -0.02 8.32 -3.74
N ASP A 132 -0.63 9.02 -2.79
CA ASP A 132 -1.93 9.65 -2.95
C ASP A 132 -1.83 10.92 -3.81
N ASP A 133 -2.96 11.47 -4.22
CA ASP A 133 -3.03 12.65 -5.11
C ASP A 133 -2.31 13.86 -4.53
N TYR A 134 -2.37 14.05 -3.20
CA TYR A 134 -1.68 15.15 -2.54
C TYR A 134 -0.16 15.00 -2.60
N ASN A 135 0.37 13.82 -2.30
CA ASN A 135 1.80 13.57 -2.37
C ASN A 135 2.31 13.56 -3.82
N LEU A 136 1.50 13.12 -4.78
CA LEU A 136 1.76 13.29 -6.21
C LEU A 136 1.83 14.76 -6.62
N PHE A 137 0.89 15.58 -6.14
CA PHE A 137 0.89 17.01 -6.39
C PHE A 137 2.17 17.68 -5.86
N LEU A 138 2.60 17.32 -4.66
CA LEU A 138 3.86 17.83 -4.09
C LEU A 138 5.08 17.38 -4.91
N ARG A 139 5.14 16.11 -5.28
CA ARG A 139 6.23 15.53 -6.06
C ARG A 139 6.37 16.17 -7.45
N LYS A 140 5.26 16.45 -8.11
CA LYS A 140 5.23 17.14 -9.42
C LYS A 140 5.57 18.64 -9.34
N GLY A 141 5.83 19.16 -8.15
CA GLY A 141 6.14 20.57 -7.92
C GLY A 141 4.87 21.42 -7.75
N GLN A 142 4.47 21.65 -6.51
CA GLN A 142 3.26 22.39 -6.17
C GLN A 142 3.21 23.79 -6.79
N GLY A 143 4.35 24.49 -6.80
CA GLY A 143 4.40 25.89 -7.25
C GLY A 143 4.05 26.06 -8.72
N GLU A 144 4.61 25.25 -9.60
CA GLU A 144 4.32 25.30 -11.04
C GLU A 144 2.88 24.89 -11.34
N GLN A 145 2.34 23.93 -10.59
CA GLN A 145 0.94 23.53 -10.76
C GLN A 145 -0.02 24.66 -10.35
N ILE A 146 0.22 25.28 -9.19
CA ILE A 146 -0.59 26.42 -8.72
C ILE A 146 -0.53 27.58 -9.71
N LYS A 147 0.68 27.91 -10.18
CA LYS A 147 0.91 28.95 -11.18
C LYS A 147 0.19 28.63 -12.50
N THR A 148 0.25 27.39 -12.94
CA THR A 148 -0.44 26.93 -14.16
C THR A 148 -1.96 27.08 -14.03
N ILE A 149 -2.55 26.73 -12.89
CA ILE A 149 -3.98 26.91 -12.65
C ILE A 149 -4.33 28.39 -12.70
N ARG A 150 -3.57 29.24 -12.02
CA ARG A 150 -3.80 30.69 -11.99
C ARG A 150 -3.72 31.30 -13.38
N THR A 151 -2.67 30.96 -14.14
CA THR A 151 -2.47 31.55 -15.51
C THR A 151 -3.53 31.06 -16.49
N LYS A 152 -4.02 29.82 -16.38
CA LYS A 152 -5.16 29.34 -17.18
C LYS A 152 -6.45 30.10 -16.89
N LEU A 153 -6.62 30.57 -15.68
CA LEU A 153 -7.76 31.44 -15.30
C LEU A 153 -7.57 32.90 -15.72
N GLY A 154 -6.40 33.27 -16.28
CA GLY A 154 -6.08 34.63 -16.67
C GLY A 154 -5.90 35.62 -15.48
N LEU A 155 -5.69 35.06 -14.26
CA LEU A 155 -5.66 35.87 -13.04
C LEU A 155 -4.24 36.30 -12.67
N THR A 156 -4.12 37.51 -12.13
CA THR A 156 -2.90 37.96 -11.42
C THR A 156 -2.77 37.23 -10.08
N GLN A 157 -1.60 37.26 -9.47
CA GLN A 157 -1.40 36.64 -8.13
C GLN A 157 -2.34 37.26 -7.07
N ARG A 158 -2.62 38.57 -7.17
CA ARG A 158 -3.51 39.25 -6.23
C ARG A 158 -4.95 38.78 -6.38
N GLU A 159 -5.47 38.79 -7.59
CA GLU A 159 -6.84 38.34 -7.88
C GLU A 159 -7.03 36.86 -7.51
N TYR A 160 -6.01 36.04 -7.74
CA TYR A 160 -6.09 34.65 -7.39
C TYR A 160 -6.03 34.39 -5.87
N ALA A 161 -5.21 35.18 -5.15
CA ALA A 161 -5.19 35.13 -3.68
C ALA A 161 -6.54 35.57 -3.09
N ASP A 162 -7.13 36.62 -3.63
CA ASP A 162 -8.46 37.11 -3.22
C ASP A 162 -9.53 36.04 -3.50
N LYS A 163 -9.51 35.42 -4.68
CA LYS A 163 -10.42 34.32 -5.07
C LYS A 163 -10.33 33.13 -4.11
N LEU A 164 -9.13 32.78 -3.70
CA LEU A 164 -8.90 31.65 -2.73
C LEU A 164 -9.09 32.08 -1.28
N SER A 165 -9.37 33.38 -1.01
CA SER A 165 -9.45 33.94 0.35
C SER A 165 -8.19 33.65 1.19
N VAL A 166 -7.01 33.76 0.55
CA VAL A 166 -5.71 33.59 1.19
C VAL A 166 -4.87 34.88 1.04
N SER A 167 -3.86 35.05 1.90
CA SER A 167 -2.96 36.19 1.75
C SER A 167 -2.13 36.09 0.47
N LEU A 168 -1.87 37.23 -0.18
CA LEU A 168 -0.96 37.27 -1.33
C LEU A 168 0.43 36.72 -1.00
N GLY A 169 0.90 36.95 0.25
CA GLY A 169 2.16 36.39 0.73
C GLY A 169 2.16 34.88 0.76
N SER A 170 1.07 34.23 1.22
CA SER A 170 0.93 32.78 1.22
C SER A 170 0.95 32.23 -0.20
N LEU A 171 0.18 32.80 -1.12
CA LEU A 171 0.16 32.36 -2.51
C LEU A 171 1.54 32.46 -3.17
N LYS A 172 2.25 33.57 -2.97
CA LYS A 172 3.62 33.75 -3.48
C LYS A 172 4.58 32.69 -2.93
N GLN A 173 4.49 32.39 -1.63
CA GLN A 173 5.32 31.34 -1.01
C GLN A 173 5.03 29.96 -1.58
N TRP A 174 3.77 29.63 -1.87
CA TRP A 174 3.37 28.38 -2.50
C TRP A 174 3.88 28.27 -3.94
N GLU A 175 3.66 29.30 -4.79
CA GLU A 175 4.13 29.32 -6.18
C GLU A 175 5.67 29.26 -6.29
N GLN A 176 6.38 29.77 -5.29
CA GLN A 176 7.85 29.75 -5.24
C GLN A 176 8.42 28.51 -4.53
N ASN A 177 7.57 27.56 -4.12
CA ASN A 177 7.96 26.37 -3.33
C ASN A 177 8.69 26.70 -2.02
N ARG A 178 8.54 27.92 -1.48
CA ARG A 178 9.15 28.35 -0.21
C ARG A 178 8.40 27.81 1.01
N LYS A 179 7.13 27.54 0.85
CA LYS A 179 6.28 26.94 1.87
C LYS A 179 5.42 25.86 1.25
N GLN A 180 5.41 24.72 1.88
CA GLN A 180 4.55 23.61 1.48
C GLN A 180 3.09 23.94 1.86
N ILE A 181 2.18 23.62 0.96
CA ILE A 181 0.75 23.73 1.22
C ILE A 181 0.30 22.58 2.12
N PHE A 182 -0.61 22.82 3.05
CA PHE A 182 -1.20 21.75 3.86
C PHE A 182 -2.22 20.93 3.07
N LYS A 183 -2.35 19.63 3.37
CA LYS A 183 -3.31 18.73 2.70
C LYS A 183 -4.73 19.28 2.72
N SER A 184 -5.20 19.78 3.87
CA SER A 184 -6.53 20.38 4.01
C SER A 184 -6.76 21.61 3.13
N THR A 185 -5.72 22.40 2.90
CA THR A 185 -5.77 23.58 1.99
C THR A 185 -5.76 23.12 0.54
N TRP A 186 -4.94 22.11 0.22
CA TRP A 186 -4.90 21.51 -1.11
C TRP A 186 -6.24 20.87 -1.48
N GLU A 187 -6.85 20.11 -0.61
CA GLU A 187 -8.18 19.50 -0.81
C GLU A 187 -9.25 20.55 -1.08
N ARG A 188 -9.22 21.66 -0.33
CA ARG A 188 -10.20 22.74 -0.46
C ARG A 188 -10.12 23.48 -1.79
N TYR A 189 -8.92 23.73 -2.33
CA TYR A 189 -8.73 24.67 -3.42
C TYR A 189 -8.21 24.06 -4.72
N PHE A 190 -7.49 22.94 -4.66
CA PHE A 190 -6.76 22.43 -5.81
C PHE A 190 -7.20 21.04 -6.25
N LYS A 191 -7.70 20.19 -5.38
CA LYS A 191 -8.09 18.81 -5.71
C LYS A 191 -9.04 18.77 -6.91
N GLN A 192 -10.17 19.47 -6.83
CA GLN A 192 -11.18 19.50 -7.92
C GLN A 192 -10.64 20.08 -9.23
N SER A 193 -9.75 21.07 -9.14
CA SER A 193 -9.16 21.70 -10.34
C SER A 193 -8.18 20.79 -11.08
N LEU A 194 -7.73 19.71 -10.45
CA LEU A 194 -6.82 18.72 -11.01
C LEU A 194 -7.60 17.51 -11.58
N GLU A 195 -8.69 17.10 -10.93
CA GLU A 195 -9.59 16.04 -11.40
C GLU A 195 -10.31 16.38 -12.72
N SER A 196 -10.55 17.66 -12.97
CA SER A 196 -11.18 18.16 -14.23
C SER A 196 -10.25 18.10 -15.45
N ARG A 197 -9.08 17.43 -15.36
CA ARG A 197 -8.07 17.36 -16.44
C ARG A 197 -7.96 16.00 -17.13
N GLU A 198 -8.66 14.99 -16.64
CA GLU A 198 -8.81 13.68 -17.28
C GLU A 198 -10.08 13.66 -18.13
#